data_21eb40f197d854bb89a9b6d45f43b892
#
_entry.id   21eb40f197d854bb89a9b6d45f43b892
#
_cell.length_a   1.000
_cell.length_b   1.000
_cell.length_c   1.000
_cell.angle_alpha   90.00
_cell.angle_beta   90.00
_cell.angle_gamma   90.00
#
_symmetry.space_group_name_H-M   'P 1'
#
loop_
_entity.id
_entity.type
_entity.pdbx_description
1 polymer ?
#
loop_
_entity_poly.entity_id
_entity_poly.type
_entity_poly.pdbx_seq_one_letter_code
_entity_poly.pdbx_strand_id
1 'polypeptide(L)'
;MLAKEPAHGYELRGRMRAALGPLGEAMNAGQIYVTLGRLAKAGLVTSEHDDGLPDRPDRRVYALTPAGQERVVAWLAEVSWPRPDLTEFHLKLVAAATARLADPVALVDAQRREVLRRMRDAQRAALDRSIDPVAGLLLEGVVLRLRADLDWLQECERMWTGRKAGA
;
A
#
# COMPACT_ATOMS: atom_id res chain seq x y z
N MET A 1 0.78 4.74 -15.32
CA MET A 1 0.77 6.19 -15.52
C MET A 1 1.57 6.56 -16.75
N LEU A 2 2.89 6.30 -16.83
CA LEU A 2 3.70 6.56 -18.05
C LEU A 2 3.25 5.79 -19.30
N ALA A 3 2.53 4.66 -19.14
CA ALA A 3 1.95 3.93 -20.26
C ALA A 3 0.85 4.72 -21.00
N LYS A 4 0.27 5.73 -20.35
CA LYS A 4 -0.72 6.60 -20.97
C LYS A 4 -0.06 7.72 -21.78
N GLU A 5 0.91 8.39 -21.18
CA GLU A 5 1.60 9.54 -21.77
C GLU A 5 2.87 9.87 -20.96
N PRO A 6 3.88 10.51 -21.58
CA PRO A 6 5.03 11.05 -20.86
C PRO A 6 4.60 12.02 -19.75
N ALA A 7 5.41 12.14 -18.70
CA ALA A 7 5.10 13.01 -17.58
C ALA A 7 6.34 13.39 -16.76
N HIS A 8 6.27 14.51 -16.08
CA HIS A 8 7.22 14.88 -15.03
C HIS A 8 7.01 14.03 -13.75
N GLY A 9 8.06 13.87 -12.95
CA GLY A 9 7.97 13.11 -11.69
C GLY A 9 6.90 13.63 -10.73
N TYR A 10 6.72 14.95 -10.63
CA TYR A 10 5.69 15.56 -9.79
C TYR A 10 4.26 15.32 -10.33
N GLU A 11 4.09 15.31 -11.65
CA GLU A 11 2.78 15.00 -12.29
C GLU A 11 2.40 13.54 -12.05
N LEU A 12 3.37 12.61 -12.16
CA LEU A 12 3.15 11.21 -11.84
C LEU A 12 2.62 11.03 -10.43
N ARG A 13 3.18 11.77 -9.46
CA ARG A 13 2.68 11.76 -8.09
C ARG A 13 1.22 12.21 -8.01
N GLY A 14 0.88 13.32 -8.67
CA GLY A 14 -0.49 13.82 -8.73
C GLY A 14 -1.46 12.81 -9.34
N ARG A 15 -1.09 12.23 -10.48
CA ARG A 15 -1.88 11.20 -11.18
C ARG A 15 -2.07 9.93 -10.35
N MET A 16 -1.02 9.49 -9.63
CA MET A 16 -1.10 8.33 -8.75
C MET A 16 -2.02 8.59 -7.55
N ARG A 17 -1.93 9.78 -6.93
CA ARG A 17 -2.85 10.16 -5.85
C ARG A 17 -4.30 10.21 -6.31
N ALA A 18 -4.55 10.78 -7.49
CA ALA A 18 -5.90 10.82 -8.07
C ALA A 18 -6.45 9.41 -8.33
N ALA A 19 -5.63 8.52 -8.92
CA ALA A 19 -6.06 7.17 -9.29
C ALA A 19 -6.18 6.20 -8.10
N LEU A 20 -5.41 6.40 -7.03
CA LEU A 20 -5.40 5.53 -5.86
C LEU A 20 -6.22 6.10 -4.69
N GLY A 21 -6.66 7.35 -4.79
CA GLY A 21 -7.36 8.04 -3.71
C GLY A 21 -6.53 8.04 -2.42
N PRO A 22 -7.15 7.84 -1.23
CA PRO A 22 -6.45 7.81 0.05
C PRO A 22 -5.29 6.82 0.13
N LEU A 23 -5.31 5.72 -0.64
CA LEU A 23 -4.22 4.75 -0.69
C LEU A 23 -2.95 5.33 -1.32
N GLY A 24 -3.08 6.34 -2.17
CA GLY A 24 -1.96 7.04 -2.80
C GLY A 24 -1.26 8.06 -1.90
N GLU A 25 -1.84 8.42 -0.76
CA GLU A 25 -1.27 9.42 0.17
C GLU A 25 0.01 8.92 0.86
N ALA A 26 0.11 7.62 1.10
CA ALA A 26 1.29 6.98 1.70
C ALA A 26 2.53 7.00 0.79
N MET A 27 2.38 7.38 -0.49
CA MET A 27 3.49 7.39 -1.45
C MET A 27 4.40 8.60 -1.24
N ASN A 28 5.62 8.32 -0.82
CA ASN A 28 6.65 9.35 -0.66
C ASN A 28 7.16 9.84 -2.02
N ALA A 29 7.25 11.17 -2.20
CA ALA A 29 7.81 11.78 -3.40
C ALA A 29 9.21 11.24 -3.74
N GLY A 30 10.08 11.06 -2.75
CA GLY A 30 11.42 10.51 -2.93
C GLY A 30 11.42 9.11 -3.54
N GLN A 31 10.46 8.26 -3.21
CA GLN A 31 10.35 6.92 -3.78
C GLN A 31 10.03 6.94 -5.27
N ILE A 32 9.26 7.92 -5.75
CA ILE A 32 8.95 8.07 -7.18
C ILE A 32 10.24 8.35 -7.96
N TYR A 33 11.06 9.31 -7.51
CA TYR A 33 12.32 9.64 -8.19
C TYR A 33 13.34 8.51 -8.12
N VAL A 34 13.46 7.82 -6.99
CA VAL A 34 14.31 6.63 -6.86
C VAL A 34 13.86 5.54 -7.84
N THR A 35 12.56 5.32 -7.97
CA THR A 35 11.99 4.32 -8.90
C THR A 35 12.24 4.72 -10.34
N LEU A 36 11.98 5.97 -10.72
CA LEU A 36 12.27 6.49 -12.06
C LEU A 36 13.76 6.34 -12.41
N GLY A 37 14.66 6.65 -11.48
CA GLY A 37 16.09 6.45 -11.68
C GLY A 37 16.48 4.98 -11.91
N ARG A 38 15.85 4.03 -11.20
CA ARG A 38 16.05 2.59 -11.42
C ARG A 38 15.52 2.14 -12.77
N LEU A 39 14.34 2.61 -13.16
CA LEU A 39 13.73 2.29 -14.45
C LEU A 39 14.57 2.86 -15.61
N ALA A 40 15.12 4.08 -15.48
CA ALA A 40 16.00 4.67 -16.47
C ALA A 40 17.30 3.86 -16.61
N LYS A 41 17.93 3.47 -15.50
CA LYS A 41 19.11 2.58 -15.52
C LYS A 41 18.82 1.21 -16.16
N ALA A 42 17.61 0.71 -16.03
CA ALA A 42 17.17 -0.54 -16.66
C ALA A 42 16.75 -0.37 -18.13
N GLY A 43 16.83 0.85 -18.70
CA GLY A 43 16.42 1.13 -20.08
C GLY A 43 14.92 1.05 -20.34
N LEU A 44 14.08 1.04 -19.28
CA LEU A 44 12.63 0.93 -19.37
C LEU A 44 11.93 2.28 -19.53
N VAL A 45 12.61 3.36 -19.15
CA VAL A 45 12.15 4.74 -19.36
C VAL A 45 13.31 5.58 -19.90
N THR A 46 12.98 6.56 -20.74
CA THR A 46 13.86 7.67 -21.10
C THR A 46 13.57 8.87 -20.22
N SER A 47 14.52 9.77 -20.09
CA SER A 47 14.31 11.08 -19.48
C SER A 47 14.94 12.16 -20.35
N GLU A 48 14.15 13.12 -20.77
CA GLU A 48 14.59 14.29 -21.51
C GLU A 48 14.52 15.52 -20.61
N HIS A 49 15.46 16.44 -20.79
CA HIS A 49 15.42 17.73 -20.10
C HIS A 49 14.40 18.62 -20.81
N ASP A 50 13.50 19.22 -20.06
CA ASP A 50 12.60 20.23 -20.59
C ASP A 50 13.31 21.59 -20.49
N ASP A 51 13.83 22.09 -21.62
CA ASP A 51 14.61 23.32 -21.71
C ASP A 51 13.78 24.61 -21.48
N GLY A 52 12.54 24.49 -21.04
CA GLY A 52 11.62 25.61 -20.83
C GLY A 52 11.75 26.33 -19.48
N LEU A 53 12.72 27.28 -19.37
CA LEU A 53 12.99 28.24 -18.29
C LEU A 53 14.16 27.88 -17.35
N PRO A 54 15.15 28.81 -17.19
CA PRO A 54 16.45 28.52 -16.56
C PRO A 54 16.47 28.29 -15.06
N ASP A 55 15.35 28.39 -14.36
CA ASP A 55 15.34 28.60 -12.90
C ASP A 55 14.72 27.47 -12.05
N ARG A 56 14.51 26.27 -12.62
CA ARG A 56 14.03 25.10 -11.85
C ARG A 56 14.82 23.83 -12.20
N PRO A 57 15.64 23.31 -11.26
CA PRO A 57 16.61 22.24 -11.53
C PRO A 57 16.04 20.84 -11.82
N ASP A 58 14.74 20.60 -11.88
CA ASP A 58 14.19 19.23 -11.87
C ASP A 58 13.06 18.97 -12.88
N ARG A 59 13.17 19.53 -14.10
CA ARG A 59 12.20 19.28 -15.16
C ARG A 59 12.65 18.19 -16.13
N ARG A 60 12.68 16.96 -15.62
CA ARG A 60 12.81 15.80 -16.51
C ARG A 60 11.44 15.24 -16.85
N VAL A 61 11.13 15.17 -18.15
CA VAL A 61 10.01 14.42 -18.67
C VAL A 61 10.43 12.98 -18.84
N TYR A 62 9.70 12.07 -18.26
CA TYR A 62 9.93 10.63 -18.36
C TYR A 62 8.94 10.02 -19.35
N ALA A 63 9.42 9.13 -20.22
CA ALA A 63 8.61 8.39 -21.18
C ALA A 63 8.98 6.90 -21.13
N LEU A 64 8.03 6.01 -21.37
CA LEU A 64 8.33 4.58 -21.55
C LEU A 64 9.10 4.37 -22.85
N THR A 65 10.13 3.53 -22.79
CA THR A 65 10.75 2.95 -23.99
C THR A 65 9.86 1.81 -24.54
N PRO A 66 10.11 1.31 -25.76
CA PRO A 66 9.47 0.09 -26.26
C PRO A 66 9.62 -1.08 -25.29
N ALA A 67 10.82 -1.31 -24.76
CA ALA A 67 11.10 -2.33 -23.75
C ALA A 67 10.31 -2.09 -22.45
N GLY A 68 10.15 -0.81 -22.05
CA GLY A 68 9.30 -0.43 -20.92
C GLY A 68 7.83 -0.77 -21.14
N GLN A 69 7.31 -0.55 -22.35
CA GLN A 69 5.93 -0.90 -22.71
C GLN A 69 5.73 -2.42 -22.66
N GLU A 70 6.63 -3.20 -23.26
CA GLU A 70 6.59 -4.66 -23.20
C GLU A 70 6.63 -5.17 -21.75
N ARG A 71 7.49 -4.58 -20.90
CA ARG A 71 7.56 -4.95 -19.47
C ARG A 71 6.27 -4.66 -18.72
N VAL A 72 5.58 -3.54 -19.03
CA VAL A 72 4.27 -3.22 -18.42
C VAL A 72 3.22 -4.24 -18.85
N VAL A 73 3.17 -4.61 -20.15
CA VAL A 73 2.23 -5.63 -20.65
C VAL A 73 2.47 -6.97 -19.97
N ALA A 74 3.74 -7.41 -19.90
CA ALA A 74 4.11 -8.65 -19.21
C ALA A 74 3.71 -8.62 -17.72
N TRP A 75 4.01 -7.52 -17.04
CA TRP A 75 3.65 -7.34 -15.62
C TRP A 75 2.13 -7.38 -15.38
N LEU A 76 1.34 -6.81 -16.26
CA LEU A 76 -0.14 -6.85 -16.16
C LEU A 76 -0.70 -8.27 -16.33
N ALA A 77 0.00 -9.13 -17.06
CA ALA A 77 -0.37 -10.53 -17.25
C ALA A 77 0.07 -11.44 -16.08
N GLU A 78 1.02 -10.99 -15.24
CA GLU A 78 1.50 -11.75 -14.10
C GLU A 78 0.46 -11.77 -12.97
N VAL A 79 0.18 -12.95 -12.42
CA VAL A 79 -0.65 -13.09 -11.21
C VAL A 79 0.18 -12.70 -9.99
N SER A 80 -0.28 -11.71 -9.25
CA SER A 80 0.35 -11.25 -8.00
C SER A 80 -0.34 -11.87 -6.80
N TRP A 81 0.44 -12.59 -5.97
CA TRP A 81 -0.03 -13.09 -4.70
C TRP A 81 0.55 -12.27 -3.55
N PRO A 82 -0.28 -11.83 -2.57
CA PRO A 82 0.24 -11.24 -1.36
C PRO A 82 1.16 -12.25 -0.67
N ARG A 83 2.37 -11.84 -0.31
CA ARG A 83 3.23 -12.68 0.53
C ARG A 83 2.68 -12.64 1.94
N PRO A 84 2.53 -13.80 2.63
CA PRO A 84 2.22 -13.82 4.05
C PRO A 84 3.47 -13.34 4.80
N ASP A 85 3.50 -12.07 5.16
CA ASP A 85 4.58 -11.51 5.96
C ASP A 85 4.23 -11.61 7.44
N LEU A 86 5.21 -12.06 8.25
CA LEU A 86 5.13 -11.95 9.70
C LEU A 86 5.18 -10.47 10.06
N THR A 87 4.04 -9.93 10.46
CA THR A 87 3.95 -8.55 10.92
C THR A 87 4.53 -8.42 12.33
N GLU A 88 4.89 -7.21 12.73
CA GLU A 88 5.33 -6.90 14.10
C GLU A 88 4.34 -7.44 15.15
N PHE A 89 3.03 -7.40 14.84
CA PHE A 89 2.00 -7.92 15.74
C PHE A 89 2.12 -9.43 15.99
N HIS A 90 2.42 -10.25 14.96
CA HIS A 90 2.66 -11.69 15.15
C HIS A 90 3.85 -11.94 16.09
N LEU A 91 4.93 -11.18 15.93
CA LEU A 91 6.10 -11.28 16.80
C LEU A 91 5.76 -10.89 18.25
N LYS A 92 4.95 -9.85 18.45
CA LYS A 92 4.45 -9.44 19.76
C LYS A 92 3.62 -10.53 20.42
N LEU A 93 2.73 -11.21 19.67
CA LEU A 93 1.94 -12.34 20.20
C LEU A 93 2.84 -13.50 20.64
N VAL A 94 3.83 -13.88 19.80
CA VAL A 94 4.78 -14.94 20.17
C VAL A 94 5.55 -14.54 21.43
N ALA A 95 6.07 -13.33 21.52
CA ALA A 95 6.80 -12.85 22.69
C ALA A 95 5.93 -12.85 23.95
N ALA A 96 4.69 -12.38 23.87
CA ALA A 96 3.75 -12.40 25.00
C ALA A 96 3.42 -13.82 25.47
N ALA A 97 3.22 -14.74 24.51
CA ALA A 97 2.90 -16.14 24.81
C ALA A 97 4.08 -16.90 25.46
N THR A 98 5.32 -16.60 25.03
CA THR A 98 6.53 -17.33 25.47
C THR A 98 7.19 -16.72 26.69
N ALA A 99 7.35 -15.38 26.70
CA ALA A 99 8.09 -14.68 27.75
C ALA A 99 7.23 -14.21 28.94
N ARG A 100 5.90 -14.26 28.81
CA ARG A 100 4.92 -13.80 29.81
C ARG A 100 5.11 -12.34 30.25
N LEU A 101 5.68 -11.50 29.37
CA LEU A 101 5.96 -10.09 29.64
C LEU A 101 4.74 -9.17 29.44
N ALA A 102 3.70 -9.68 28.81
CA ALA A 102 2.45 -8.97 28.55
C ALA A 102 1.27 -9.93 28.49
N ASP A 103 0.05 -9.44 28.76
CA ASP A 103 -1.17 -10.22 28.55
C ASP A 103 -1.48 -10.29 27.04
N PRO A 104 -1.49 -11.49 26.42
CA PRO A 104 -1.82 -11.64 25.02
C PRO A 104 -3.22 -11.10 24.66
N VAL A 105 -4.19 -11.20 25.58
CA VAL A 105 -5.56 -10.68 25.35
C VAL A 105 -5.54 -9.16 25.22
N ALA A 106 -4.81 -8.48 26.11
CA ALA A 106 -4.67 -7.01 26.03
C ALA A 106 -4.00 -6.56 24.71
N LEU A 107 -3.03 -7.34 24.18
CA LEU A 107 -2.41 -7.07 22.87
C LEU A 107 -3.41 -7.25 21.73
N VAL A 108 -4.21 -8.32 21.76
CA VAL A 108 -5.26 -8.57 20.77
C VAL A 108 -6.29 -7.44 20.78
N ASP A 109 -6.72 -6.98 21.96
CA ASP A 109 -7.68 -5.89 22.08
C ASP A 109 -7.12 -4.55 21.57
N ALA A 110 -5.85 -4.27 21.83
CA ALA A 110 -5.21 -3.07 21.28
C ALA A 110 -5.15 -3.11 19.76
N GLN A 111 -4.77 -4.25 19.18
CA GLN A 111 -4.74 -4.46 17.73
C GLN A 111 -6.13 -4.36 17.13
N ARG A 112 -7.14 -4.96 17.76
CA ARG A 112 -8.55 -4.90 17.32
C ARG A 112 -9.05 -3.46 17.22
N ARG A 113 -8.79 -2.62 18.23
CA ARG A 113 -9.18 -1.20 18.20
C ARG A 113 -8.56 -0.47 17.01
N GLU A 114 -7.31 -0.74 16.70
CA GLU A 114 -6.63 -0.11 15.55
C GLU A 114 -7.19 -0.61 14.22
N VAL A 115 -7.43 -1.93 14.06
CA VAL A 115 -8.05 -2.49 12.85
C VAL A 115 -9.45 -1.91 12.63
N LEU A 116 -10.26 -1.80 13.69
CA LEU A 116 -11.59 -1.19 13.61
C LEU A 116 -11.53 0.30 13.23
N ARG A 117 -10.53 1.03 13.72
CA ARG A 117 -10.31 2.43 13.33
C ARG A 117 -10.02 2.52 11.85
N ARG A 118 -9.04 1.74 11.35
CA ARG A 118 -8.64 1.70 9.93
C ARG A 118 -9.79 1.28 9.03
N MET A 119 -10.59 0.30 9.45
CA MET A 119 -11.76 -0.15 8.69
C MET A 119 -12.79 0.96 8.55
N ARG A 120 -13.10 1.71 9.62
CA ARG A 120 -14.01 2.86 9.55
C ARG A 120 -13.49 3.96 8.64
N ASP A 121 -12.18 4.23 8.67
CA ASP A 121 -11.55 5.24 7.81
C ASP A 121 -11.64 4.82 6.33
N ALA A 122 -11.34 3.54 6.01
CA ALA A 122 -11.46 3.01 4.65
C ALA A 122 -12.92 2.99 4.16
N GLN A 123 -13.87 2.61 5.00
CA GLN A 123 -15.31 2.64 4.67
C GLN A 123 -15.79 4.06 4.38
N ARG A 124 -15.40 5.02 5.22
CA ARG A 124 -15.75 6.43 5.03
C ARG A 124 -15.20 6.96 3.71
N ALA A 125 -13.94 6.63 3.41
CA ALA A 125 -13.33 7.02 2.14
C ALA A 125 -14.00 6.36 0.93
N ALA A 126 -14.44 5.09 1.04
CA ALA A 126 -15.14 4.38 -0.05
C ALA A 126 -16.54 4.97 -0.34
N LEU A 127 -17.16 5.65 0.63
CA LEU A 127 -18.46 6.31 0.45
C LEU A 127 -18.36 7.68 -0.23
N ASP A 128 -17.18 8.20 -0.40
CA ASP A 128 -16.96 9.48 -1.08
C ASP A 128 -17.22 9.33 -2.59
N ARG A 129 -18.30 9.94 -3.07
CA ARG A 129 -18.71 9.89 -4.48
C ARG A 129 -17.75 10.60 -5.43
N SER A 130 -16.82 11.40 -4.93
CA SER A 130 -15.80 12.08 -5.74
C SER A 130 -14.60 11.19 -6.04
N ILE A 131 -14.52 10.00 -5.42
CA ILE A 131 -13.42 9.05 -5.62
C ILE A 131 -13.52 8.36 -6.99
N ASP A 132 -12.37 8.17 -7.61
CA ASP A 132 -12.25 7.32 -8.82
C ASP A 132 -12.80 5.91 -8.54
N PRO A 133 -13.59 5.31 -9.46
CA PRO A 133 -14.18 3.98 -9.27
C PRO A 133 -13.15 2.89 -8.95
N VAL A 134 -11.94 2.96 -9.53
CA VAL A 134 -10.86 2.00 -9.25
C VAL A 134 -10.35 2.19 -7.82
N ALA A 135 -10.20 3.43 -7.35
CA ALA A 135 -9.82 3.72 -5.98
C ALA A 135 -10.89 3.20 -4.98
N GLY A 136 -12.18 3.35 -5.32
CA GLY A 136 -13.30 2.78 -4.56
C GLY A 136 -13.19 1.25 -4.42
N LEU A 137 -12.98 0.55 -5.54
CA LEU A 137 -12.77 -0.90 -5.55
C LEU A 137 -11.56 -1.33 -4.69
N LEU A 138 -10.46 -0.59 -4.74
CA LEU A 138 -9.27 -0.86 -3.92
C LEU A 138 -9.57 -0.69 -2.42
N LEU A 139 -10.35 0.32 -2.06
CA LEU A 139 -10.78 0.56 -0.67
C LEU A 139 -11.70 -0.55 -0.16
N GLU A 140 -12.63 -1.06 -0.98
CA GLU A 140 -13.43 -2.23 -0.65
C GLU A 140 -12.54 -3.45 -0.36
N GLY A 141 -11.51 -3.69 -1.19
CA GLY A 141 -10.52 -4.74 -0.96
C GLY A 141 -9.75 -4.56 0.37
N VAL A 142 -9.47 -3.32 0.79
CA VAL A 142 -8.88 -3.01 2.11
C VAL A 142 -9.87 -3.37 3.22
N VAL A 143 -11.15 -2.98 3.10
CA VAL A 143 -12.19 -3.29 4.11
C VAL A 143 -12.35 -4.80 4.29
N LEU A 144 -12.38 -5.57 3.19
CA LEU A 144 -12.49 -7.03 3.25
C LEU A 144 -11.30 -7.68 3.97
N ARG A 145 -10.07 -7.21 3.70
CA ARG A 145 -8.87 -7.70 4.41
C ARG A 145 -8.91 -7.38 5.90
N LEU A 146 -9.27 -6.14 6.26
CA LEU A 146 -9.39 -5.74 7.66
C LEU A 146 -10.49 -6.53 8.40
N ARG A 147 -11.55 -6.94 7.71
CA ARG A 147 -12.57 -7.84 8.27
C ARG A 147 -12.00 -9.22 8.58
N ALA A 148 -11.21 -9.80 7.65
CA ALA A 148 -10.53 -11.06 7.89
C ALA A 148 -9.54 -10.98 9.07
N ASP A 149 -8.82 -9.85 9.21
CA ASP A 149 -7.96 -9.60 10.37
C ASP A 149 -8.76 -9.58 11.68
N LEU A 150 -9.96 -8.96 11.71
CA LEU A 150 -10.82 -8.95 12.88
C LEU A 150 -11.29 -10.36 13.25
N ASP A 151 -11.70 -11.17 12.26
CA ASP A 151 -12.11 -12.55 12.48
C ASP A 151 -10.95 -13.37 13.07
N TRP A 152 -9.74 -13.21 12.55
CA TRP A 152 -8.55 -13.86 13.09
C TRP A 152 -8.19 -13.40 14.51
N LEU A 153 -8.30 -12.10 14.82
CA LEU A 153 -8.10 -11.59 16.17
C LEU A 153 -9.09 -12.16 17.17
N GLN A 154 -10.34 -12.41 16.73
CA GLN A 154 -11.35 -13.07 17.55
C GLN A 154 -10.96 -14.51 17.88
N GLU A 155 -10.38 -15.26 16.92
CA GLU A 155 -9.84 -16.61 17.19
C GLU A 155 -8.66 -16.56 18.17
N CYS A 156 -7.76 -15.58 18.02
CA CYS A 156 -6.68 -15.38 19.01
C CYS A 156 -7.22 -15.19 20.42
N GLU A 157 -8.23 -14.34 20.60
CA GLU A 157 -8.85 -14.08 21.88
C GLU A 157 -9.47 -15.36 22.48
N ARG A 158 -10.28 -16.09 21.67
CA ARG A 158 -10.90 -17.35 22.11
C ARG A 158 -9.88 -18.36 22.61
N MET A 159 -8.75 -18.50 21.90
CA MET A 159 -7.66 -19.42 22.29
C MET A 159 -7.08 -19.07 23.65
N TRP A 160 -6.85 -17.79 23.97
CA TRP A 160 -6.24 -17.38 25.24
C TRP A 160 -7.23 -17.31 26.39
N THR A 161 -8.49 -16.93 26.14
CA THR A 161 -9.54 -16.94 27.19
C THR A 161 -9.95 -18.37 27.56
N GLY A 162 -10.05 -19.30 26.58
CA GLY A 162 -10.30 -20.70 26.84
C GLY A 162 -9.20 -21.40 27.67
N ARG A 163 -7.93 -20.99 27.47
CA ARG A 163 -6.81 -21.50 28.29
C ARG A 163 -6.84 -21.02 29.76
N LYS A 164 -7.35 -19.81 30.01
CA LYS A 164 -7.51 -19.28 31.38
C LYS A 164 -8.65 -19.98 32.14
N ALA A 165 -9.64 -20.52 31.46
CA ALA A 165 -10.78 -21.22 32.07
C ALA A 165 -10.49 -22.70 32.39
N GLY A 166 -9.42 -23.27 31.86
CA GLY A 166 -9.03 -24.68 32.06
C GLY A 166 -7.77 -24.90 32.91
N ALA A 167 -7.21 -23.83 33.51
CA ALA A 167 -6.06 -23.85 34.41
C ALA A 167 -6.47 -23.41 35.82
#